data_1361bfc6927679b99678a38e6b312f4c
#
_entry.id   1361bfc6927679b99678a38e6b312f4c
#
_cell.length_a   1.000
_cell.length_b   1.000
_cell.length_c   1.000
_cell.angle_alpha   90.00
_cell.angle_beta   90.00
_cell.angle_gamma   90.00
#
_symmetry.space_group_name_H-M   'P 1'
#
loop_
_entity.id
_entity.type
_entity.pdbx_description
1 polymer ?
#
loop_
_entity_poly.entity_id
_entity_poly.type
_entity_poly.pdbx_seq_one_letter_code
_entity_poly.pdbx_strand_id
1 'polypeptide(L)'
;ENGKILPEDNWVWAPTGVINIHYPELWAFVFFSEDREDAPCDSTIPEDEYRKWELRKLYYAENILFETTGSYSSSLDELQKTLDAYAPNDWNKSVKDLGYTIEPPSRTYLISCPSADRAHLLLLYSNGKVEKITL
;
A
#
# COMPACT_ATOMS: atom_id res chain seq x y z
N GLU A 1 -6.39 14.80 -27.67
CA GLU A 1 -6.94 15.48 -28.86
C GLU A 1 -8.46 15.60 -28.75
N ASN A 2 -9.03 16.71 -29.10
CA ASN A 2 -10.47 17.00 -29.04
C ASN A 2 -11.11 16.89 -27.65
N GLY A 3 -10.36 17.17 -26.57
CA GLY A 3 -10.85 17.08 -25.18
C GLY A 3 -11.10 15.68 -24.68
N LYS A 4 -10.73 14.65 -25.44
CA LYS A 4 -10.77 13.25 -24.99
C LYS A 4 -9.51 12.92 -24.19
N ILE A 5 -9.68 12.53 -22.94
CA ILE A 5 -8.58 12.03 -22.12
C ILE A 5 -8.09 10.72 -22.75
N LEU A 6 -6.81 10.65 -23.06
CA LEU A 6 -6.19 9.44 -23.58
C LEU A 6 -5.81 8.51 -22.41
N PRO A 7 -5.94 7.20 -22.57
CA PRO A 7 -5.55 6.24 -21.52
C PRO A 7 -4.08 6.34 -21.10
N GLU A 8 -3.23 6.87 -21.97
CA GLU A 8 -1.80 7.00 -21.77
C GLU A 8 -1.40 8.11 -20.78
N ASP A 9 -2.31 9.03 -20.45
CA ASP A 9 -2.02 10.17 -19.56
C ASP A 9 -1.60 9.76 -18.15
N ASN A 10 -1.86 8.52 -17.78
CA ASN A 10 -1.52 7.96 -16.48
C ASN A 10 -0.31 7.00 -16.50
N TRP A 11 0.46 7.01 -17.60
CA TRP A 11 1.60 6.12 -17.78
C TRP A 11 2.92 6.87 -17.72
N VAL A 12 3.92 6.25 -17.11
CA VAL A 12 5.31 6.74 -17.07
C VAL A 12 6.25 5.65 -17.54
N TRP A 13 7.39 6.08 -18.07
CA TRP A 13 8.45 5.15 -18.42
C TRP A 13 9.19 4.66 -17.17
N ALA A 14 9.52 3.36 -17.15
CA ALA A 14 10.35 2.72 -16.15
C ALA A 14 11.33 1.76 -16.85
N PRO A 15 12.38 1.26 -16.19
CA PRO A 15 13.31 0.29 -16.77
C PRO A 15 12.63 -1.00 -17.27
N THR A 16 11.49 -1.35 -16.72
CA THR A 16 10.66 -2.51 -17.11
C THR A 16 9.66 -2.20 -18.22
N GLY A 17 9.60 -0.95 -18.68
CA GLY A 17 8.69 -0.49 -19.72
C GLY A 17 7.82 0.68 -19.25
N VAL A 18 6.68 0.86 -19.92
CA VAL A 18 5.68 1.88 -19.52
C VAL A 18 4.76 1.30 -18.46
N ILE A 19 4.69 1.96 -17.31
CA ILE A 19 3.88 1.53 -16.16
C ILE A 19 2.86 2.60 -15.79
N ASN A 20 1.75 2.17 -15.19
CA ASN A 20 0.75 3.09 -14.66
C ASN A 20 1.28 3.75 -13.37
N ILE A 21 1.26 5.09 -13.32
CA ILE A 21 1.75 5.86 -12.16
C ILE A 21 0.94 5.63 -10.88
N HIS A 22 -0.26 5.07 -11.01
CA HIS A 22 -1.13 4.76 -9.88
C HIS A 22 -0.88 3.36 -9.28
N TYR A 23 0.11 2.61 -9.80
CA TYR A 23 0.55 1.33 -9.24
C TYR A 23 1.83 1.52 -8.41
N PRO A 24 1.73 2.00 -7.17
CA PRO A 24 2.90 2.26 -6.32
C PRO A 24 3.70 1.00 -6.00
N GLU A 25 3.11 -0.19 -6.10
CA GLU A 25 3.78 -1.48 -5.99
C GLU A 25 4.85 -1.72 -7.07
N LEU A 26 4.79 -0.97 -8.17
CA LEU A 26 5.81 -0.99 -9.22
C LEU A 26 6.94 0.01 -9.00
N TRP A 27 6.82 0.85 -7.97
CA TRP A 27 7.85 1.82 -7.62
C TRP A 27 8.90 1.17 -6.73
N ALA A 28 10.13 1.67 -6.83
CA ALA A 28 11.25 1.22 -6.02
C ALA A 28 11.82 2.37 -5.19
N PHE A 29 12.46 2.01 -4.09
CA PHE A 29 13.29 2.95 -3.36
C PHE A 29 14.60 3.18 -4.11
N VAL A 30 15.02 4.45 -4.19
CA VAL A 30 16.30 4.84 -4.76
C VAL A 30 17.16 5.39 -3.65
N PHE A 31 18.34 4.83 -3.48
CA PHE A 31 19.34 5.28 -2.50
C PHE A 31 20.50 5.97 -3.23
N PHE A 32 20.94 7.08 -2.68
CA PHE A 32 22.11 7.79 -3.16
C PHE A 32 23.23 7.61 -2.16
N SER A 33 24.43 7.28 -2.62
CA SER A 33 25.63 7.24 -1.82
C SER A 33 26.67 8.19 -2.39
N GLU A 34 27.37 8.92 -1.53
CA GLU A 34 28.55 9.72 -1.87
C GLU A 34 29.83 8.90 -1.82
N ASP A 35 29.74 7.63 -1.40
CA ASP A 35 30.85 6.72 -1.31
C ASP A 35 31.32 6.23 -2.70
N ARG A 36 32.50 5.61 -2.70
CA ARG A 36 33.07 5.06 -3.93
C ARG A 36 32.18 3.95 -4.50
N GLU A 37 32.25 3.72 -5.80
CA GLU A 37 31.41 2.75 -6.53
C GLU A 37 31.44 1.31 -5.96
N ASP A 38 32.50 0.96 -5.23
CA ASP A 38 32.71 -0.34 -4.63
C ASP A 38 32.36 -0.40 -3.13
N ALA A 39 31.91 0.73 -2.52
CA ALA A 39 31.51 0.77 -1.12
C ALA A 39 30.08 0.24 -0.95
N PRO A 40 29.81 -0.55 0.12
CA PRO A 40 28.44 -0.97 0.41
C PRO A 40 27.58 0.24 0.78
N CYS A 41 26.52 0.47 0.00
CA CYS A 41 25.52 1.50 0.34
C CYS A 41 24.57 0.97 1.42
N ASP A 42 24.32 1.76 2.46
CA ASP A 42 23.23 1.44 3.40
C ASP A 42 21.89 1.69 2.72
N SER A 43 21.28 0.63 2.27
CA SER A 43 19.99 0.60 1.59
C SER A 43 18.87 0.09 2.50
N THR A 44 18.98 0.30 3.80
CA THR A 44 17.99 -0.15 4.76
C THR A 44 16.70 0.64 4.60
N ILE A 45 15.61 -0.06 4.22
CA ILE A 45 14.29 0.53 4.11
C ILE A 45 13.72 0.68 5.54
N PRO A 46 13.24 1.88 5.92
CA PRO A 46 12.59 2.07 7.23
C PRO A 46 11.40 1.12 7.41
N GLU A 47 11.22 0.59 8.61
CA GLU A 47 10.14 -0.37 8.90
C GLU A 47 8.75 0.21 8.64
N ASP A 48 8.54 1.50 8.86
CA ASP A 48 7.27 2.16 8.54
C ASP A 48 6.92 2.10 7.05
N GLU A 49 7.90 2.04 6.16
CA GLU A 49 7.62 1.87 4.72
C GLU A 49 7.06 0.48 4.42
N TYR A 50 7.58 -0.56 5.08
CA TYR A 50 6.98 -1.90 5.00
C TYR A 50 5.56 -1.91 5.55
N ARG A 51 5.30 -1.21 6.67
CA ARG A 51 3.96 -1.08 7.25
C ARG A 51 2.99 -0.35 6.32
N LYS A 52 3.44 0.71 5.64
CA LYS A 52 2.66 1.39 4.62
C LYS A 52 2.32 0.48 3.44
N TRP A 53 3.25 -0.39 3.03
CA TRP A 53 2.98 -1.40 2.01
C TRP A 53 1.90 -2.38 2.45
N GLU A 54 1.95 -2.86 3.69
CA GLU A 54 0.90 -3.73 4.23
C GLU A 54 -0.47 -3.02 4.25
N LEU A 55 -0.51 -1.74 4.63
CA LEU A 55 -1.75 -0.96 4.55
C LEU A 55 -2.27 -0.83 3.11
N ARG A 56 -1.40 -0.63 2.12
CA ARG A 56 -1.82 -0.57 0.70
C ARG A 56 -2.44 -1.87 0.21
N LYS A 57 -1.96 -3.01 0.69
CA LYS A 57 -2.58 -4.30 0.38
C LYS A 57 -4.03 -4.33 0.86
N LEU A 58 -4.28 -3.87 2.06
CA LEU A 58 -5.64 -3.79 2.60
C LEU A 58 -6.52 -2.86 1.78
N TYR A 59 -5.97 -1.75 1.28
CA TYR A 59 -6.70 -0.87 0.37
C TYR A 59 -7.16 -1.61 -0.90
N TYR A 60 -6.31 -2.40 -1.52
CA TYR A 60 -6.69 -3.19 -2.69
C TYR A 60 -7.71 -4.27 -2.34
N ALA A 61 -7.55 -4.95 -1.21
CA ALA A 61 -8.52 -5.95 -0.75
C ALA A 61 -9.91 -5.34 -0.53
N GLU A 62 -9.98 -4.17 0.09
CA GLU A 62 -11.23 -3.43 0.30
C GLU A 62 -11.88 -3.03 -1.02
N ASN A 63 -11.10 -2.55 -1.99
CA ASN A 63 -11.65 -2.19 -3.30
C ASN A 63 -12.20 -3.42 -4.04
N ILE A 64 -11.50 -4.55 -4.01
CA ILE A 64 -11.95 -5.81 -4.60
C ILE A 64 -13.25 -6.28 -3.93
N LEU A 65 -13.32 -6.23 -2.61
CA LEU A 65 -14.53 -6.59 -1.87
C LEU A 65 -15.69 -5.66 -2.23
N PHE A 66 -15.45 -4.36 -2.26
CA PHE A 66 -16.48 -3.39 -2.61
C PHE A 66 -17.01 -3.60 -4.03
N GLU A 67 -16.14 -3.87 -5.00
CA GLU A 67 -16.54 -4.18 -6.39
C GLU A 67 -17.37 -5.47 -6.48
N THR A 68 -17.09 -6.46 -5.64
CA THR A 68 -17.74 -7.77 -5.69
C THR A 68 -19.00 -7.86 -4.84
N THR A 69 -19.03 -7.19 -3.69
CA THR A 69 -20.10 -7.30 -2.68
C THR A 69 -20.92 -6.02 -2.51
N GLY A 70 -20.41 -4.88 -2.98
CA GLY A 70 -21.02 -3.57 -2.79
C GLY A 70 -20.78 -2.94 -1.41
N SER A 71 -19.91 -3.54 -0.58
CA SER A 71 -19.61 -3.04 0.76
C SER A 71 -18.16 -3.30 1.14
N TYR A 72 -17.63 -2.43 2.02
CA TYR A 72 -16.33 -2.63 2.65
C TYR A 72 -16.43 -3.60 3.82
N SER A 73 -15.32 -4.22 4.19
CA SER A 73 -15.24 -5.15 5.32
C SER A 73 -14.60 -4.51 6.55
N SER A 74 -15.07 -4.91 7.74
CA SER A 74 -14.39 -4.63 9.01
C SER A 74 -13.60 -5.85 9.53
N SER A 75 -13.47 -6.89 8.72
CA SER A 75 -12.82 -8.14 9.09
C SER A 75 -11.47 -8.31 8.39
N LEU A 76 -10.38 -8.28 9.16
CA LEU A 76 -9.05 -8.60 8.62
C LEU A 76 -8.97 -10.01 8.03
N ASP A 77 -9.75 -10.96 8.56
CA ASP A 77 -9.79 -12.33 8.03
C ASP A 77 -10.39 -12.37 6.62
N GLU A 78 -11.40 -11.56 6.36
CA GLU A 78 -12.01 -11.47 5.04
C GLU A 78 -11.09 -10.77 4.06
N LEU A 79 -10.43 -9.69 4.46
CA LEU A 79 -9.43 -9.01 3.66
C LEU A 79 -8.24 -9.93 3.33
N GLN A 80 -7.76 -10.70 4.31
CA GLN A 80 -6.69 -11.66 4.08
C GLN A 80 -7.10 -12.73 3.06
N LYS A 81 -8.30 -13.29 3.17
CA LYS A 81 -8.80 -14.27 2.18
C LYS A 81 -8.90 -13.69 0.79
N THR A 82 -9.31 -12.42 0.69
CA THR A 82 -9.36 -11.71 -0.58
C THR A 82 -7.98 -11.56 -1.18
N LEU A 83 -7.00 -11.15 -0.38
CA LEU A 83 -5.60 -11.06 -0.81
C LEU A 83 -5.05 -12.41 -1.27
N ASP A 84 -5.27 -13.47 -0.50
CA ASP A 84 -4.82 -14.84 -0.81
C ASP A 84 -5.40 -15.35 -2.14
N ALA A 85 -6.61 -14.93 -2.49
CA ALA A 85 -7.25 -15.30 -3.74
C ALA A 85 -6.67 -14.59 -4.96
N TYR A 86 -6.24 -13.32 -4.81
CA TYR A 86 -5.78 -12.49 -5.92
C TYR A 86 -4.25 -12.43 -6.05
N ALA A 87 -3.51 -12.63 -4.95
CA ALA A 87 -2.04 -12.59 -4.93
C ALA A 87 -1.43 -13.66 -3.99
N PRO A 88 -1.63 -14.95 -4.26
CA PRO A 88 -1.34 -16.02 -3.30
C PRO A 88 0.13 -16.19 -2.94
N ASN A 89 1.07 -15.62 -3.70
CA ASN A 89 2.50 -15.89 -3.53
C ASN A 89 3.35 -14.67 -3.15
N ASP A 90 2.79 -13.46 -3.13
CA ASP A 90 3.58 -12.24 -2.97
C ASP A 90 3.64 -11.71 -1.53
N TRP A 91 3.06 -12.44 -0.58
CA TRP A 91 2.76 -11.89 0.73
C TRP A 91 3.30 -12.76 1.87
N ASN A 92 4.58 -12.58 2.20
CA ASN A 92 5.29 -13.37 3.20
C ASN A 92 4.91 -13.07 4.67
N LYS A 93 4.08 -12.06 4.95
CA LYS A 93 3.62 -11.72 6.31
C LYS A 93 2.11 -11.63 6.33
N SER A 94 1.50 -12.25 7.34
CA SER A 94 0.09 -12.05 7.62
C SER A 94 -0.16 -10.60 8.03
N VAL A 95 -1.19 -9.99 7.46
CA VAL A 95 -1.64 -8.64 7.85
C VAL A 95 -1.97 -8.56 9.34
N LYS A 96 -2.38 -9.67 9.94
CA LYS A 96 -2.72 -9.79 11.36
C LYS A 96 -1.54 -9.55 12.31
N ASP A 97 -0.33 -9.87 11.87
CA ASP A 97 0.87 -9.76 12.71
C ASP A 97 1.32 -8.31 12.95
N LEU A 98 0.72 -7.35 12.28
CA LEU A 98 1.08 -5.93 12.33
C LEU A 98 0.19 -5.07 13.22
N GLY A 99 -0.80 -5.64 13.87
CA GLY A 99 -1.67 -4.93 14.81
C GLY A 99 -2.61 -3.92 14.17
N TYR A 100 -3.18 -4.24 13.02
CA TYR A 100 -4.17 -3.39 12.35
C TYR A 100 -5.49 -3.32 13.11
N THR A 101 -6.08 -2.15 13.09
CA THR A 101 -7.44 -1.89 13.57
C THR A 101 -8.26 -1.32 12.43
N ILE A 102 -9.45 -1.85 12.22
CA ILE A 102 -10.39 -1.39 11.20
C ILE A 102 -11.59 -0.79 11.91
N GLU A 103 -11.92 0.45 11.58
CA GLU A 103 -13.17 1.05 12.03
C GLU A 103 -14.33 0.56 11.16
N PRO A 104 -15.53 0.37 11.73
CA PRO A 104 -16.67 -0.17 10.99
C PRO A 104 -17.00 0.69 9.78
N PRO A 105 -17.04 0.10 8.58
CA PRO A 105 -17.28 0.87 7.38
C PRO A 105 -18.78 1.14 7.18
N SER A 106 -19.09 2.35 6.75
CA SER A 106 -20.38 2.65 6.11
C SER A 106 -20.16 2.85 4.61
N ARG A 107 -19.74 4.05 4.22
CA ARG A 107 -19.32 4.38 2.84
C ARG A 107 -17.82 4.62 2.72
N THR A 108 -17.15 4.66 3.85
CA THR A 108 -15.72 4.88 3.98
C THR A 108 -15.19 3.99 5.09
N TYR A 109 -13.91 3.72 5.10
CA TYR A 109 -13.22 3.02 6.18
C TYR A 109 -11.96 3.76 6.57
N LEU A 110 -11.48 3.47 7.76
CA LEU A 110 -10.19 3.90 8.28
C LEU A 110 -9.49 2.69 8.88
N ILE A 111 -8.29 2.40 8.38
CA ILE A 111 -7.45 1.32 8.92
C ILE A 111 -6.27 1.99 9.61
N SER A 112 -5.97 1.58 10.83
CA SER A 112 -4.86 2.09 11.61
C SER A 112 -3.85 1.00 11.94
N CYS A 113 -2.58 1.37 11.93
CA CYS A 113 -1.46 0.50 12.28
C CYS A 113 -0.47 1.30 13.12
N PRO A 114 0.02 0.77 14.24
CA PRO A 114 1.10 1.42 14.98
C PRO A 114 2.34 1.56 14.11
N SER A 115 2.99 2.73 14.19
CA SER A 115 4.33 2.94 13.64
C SER A 115 5.36 2.09 14.39
N ALA A 116 6.51 1.83 13.78
CA ALA A 116 7.61 1.08 14.38
C ALA A 116 8.10 1.70 15.70
N ASP A 117 8.08 3.02 15.80
CA ASP A 117 8.47 3.78 17.00
C ASP A 117 7.42 3.78 18.12
N ARG A 118 6.20 3.28 17.83
CA ARG A 118 5.03 3.26 18.74
C ARG A 118 4.59 4.63 19.28
N ALA A 119 5.16 5.70 18.79
CA ALA A 119 4.79 7.08 19.14
C ALA A 119 3.84 7.68 18.10
N HIS A 120 3.62 6.97 17.00
CA HIS A 120 2.78 7.40 15.88
C HIS A 120 1.84 6.30 15.46
N LEU A 121 0.76 6.70 14.75
CA LEU A 121 -0.10 5.80 13.99
C LEU A 121 0.05 6.08 12.49
N LEU A 122 0.04 5.03 11.71
CA LEU A 122 -0.17 5.07 10.27
C LEU A 122 -1.65 4.88 10.01
N LEU A 123 -2.27 5.80 9.28
CA LEU A 123 -3.69 5.78 8.95
C LEU A 123 -3.86 5.60 7.46
N LEU A 124 -4.62 4.60 7.06
CA LEU A 124 -5.06 4.40 5.68
C LEU A 124 -6.52 4.79 5.54
N TYR A 125 -6.79 5.75 4.69
CA TYR A 125 -8.14 6.19 4.34
C TYR A 125 -8.69 5.44 3.12
N SER A 126 -10.00 5.39 3.00
CA SER A 126 -10.70 4.72 1.88
C SER A 126 -10.38 5.27 0.49
N ASN A 127 -9.79 6.45 0.40
CA ASN A 127 -9.28 7.03 -0.84
C ASN A 127 -7.82 6.62 -1.18
N GLY A 128 -7.22 5.72 -0.39
CA GLY A 128 -5.85 5.25 -0.57
C GLY A 128 -4.76 6.14 0.07
N LYS A 129 -5.14 7.28 0.67
CA LYS A 129 -4.17 8.14 1.37
C LYS A 129 -3.65 7.44 2.62
N VAL A 130 -2.32 7.49 2.83
CA VAL A 130 -1.69 7.06 4.08
C VAL A 130 -1.09 8.27 4.79
N GLU A 131 -1.44 8.44 6.05
CA GLU A 131 -0.90 9.49 6.93
C GLU A 131 -0.18 8.89 8.13
N LYS A 132 0.86 9.59 8.61
CA LYS A 132 1.50 9.31 9.91
C LYS A 132 1.12 10.42 10.88
N ILE A 133 0.48 10.07 11.99
CA ILE A 133 0.07 11.02 13.03
C ILE A 133 0.74 10.69 14.36
N THR A 134 1.00 11.70 15.17
CA THR A 134 1.49 11.54 16.55
C THR A 134 0.36 11.09 17.47
N LEU A 135 0.63 10.16 18.37
CA LEU A 135 -0.30 9.68 19.40
C LEU A 135 -0.45 10.70 20.54
#